data_35bf54cb14da207ef130402f8c7ae2f8
#
_entry.id   35bf54cb14da207ef130402f8c7ae2f8
#
_cell.length_a   1.000
_cell.length_b   1.000
_cell.length_c   1.000
_cell.angle_alpha   90.00
_cell.angle_beta   90.00
_cell.angle_gamma   90.00
#
_symmetry.space_group_name_H-M   'P 1'
#
loop_
_entity.id
_entity.type
_entity.pdbx_description
1 polymer ?
#
loop_
_entity_poly.entity_id
_entity_poly.type
_entity_poly.pdbx_seq_one_letter_code
_entity_poly.pdbx_strand_id
1 'polypeptide(L)'
;MFKLFTRRKVSPTDLLTSKLYNETTFYPTFLRDLKKCQKEVIIESPYMTTARTRQLLPTFQKLVKRGVRVTVRTRYPGHHDQLLRIQAWMVTKELKQIGVKVRFFNNHLHRKLAVLDGVILYEGSLNILSQNDSCEILRRMSSSQIAHELLAFLDLGRFV
;
A
#
# COMPACT_ATOMS: atom_id res chain seq x y z
N MET A 1 11.71 8.59 31.33
CA MET A 1 12.65 7.50 31.01
C MET A 1 12.54 7.20 29.50
N PHE A 2 13.37 7.88 28.69
CA PHE A 2 13.36 7.71 27.24
C PHE A 2 14.10 6.42 26.88
N LYS A 3 13.39 5.43 26.32
CA LYS A 3 14.05 4.27 25.69
C LYS A 3 14.73 4.76 24.41
N LEU A 4 16.06 4.81 24.44
CA LEU A 4 16.87 4.96 23.24
C LEU A 4 16.54 3.79 22.30
N PHE A 5 15.89 4.08 21.19
CA PHE A 5 15.84 3.14 20.07
C PHE A 5 17.25 3.04 19.48
N THR A 6 17.97 1.99 19.81
CA THR A 6 19.22 1.64 19.13
C THR A 6 18.92 1.45 17.64
N ARG A 7 19.42 2.37 16.81
CA ARG A 7 19.44 2.22 15.36
C ARG A 7 20.21 0.94 15.02
N ARG A 8 19.50 -0.16 14.79
CA ARG A 8 20.12 -1.33 14.15
C ARG A 8 20.57 -0.89 12.76
N LYS A 9 21.87 -1.00 12.47
CA LYS A 9 22.41 -0.76 11.13
C LYS A 9 21.72 -1.72 10.15
N VAL A 10 21.18 -1.19 9.03
CA VAL A 10 20.66 -2.01 7.95
C VAL A 10 21.78 -2.89 7.44
N SER A 11 21.59 -4.20 7.48
CA SER A 11 22.57 -5.14 6.96
C SER A 11 22.67 -4.99 5.43
N PRO A 12 23.86 -5.04 4.83
CA PRO A 12 24.02 -5.09 3.37
C PRO A 12 23.20 -6.22 2.73
N THR A 13 22.93 -7.29 3.45
CA THR A 13 22.10 -8.43 3.04
C THR A 13 20.63 -8.03 2.81
N ASP A 14 20.09 -7.05 3.54
CA ASP A 14 18.70 -6.59 3.37
C ASP A 14 18.51 -5.87 2.03
N LEU A 15 19.53 -5.19 1.53
CA LEU A 15 19.52 -4.56 0.20
C LEU A 15 19.66 -5.59 -0.92
N LEU A 16 20.36 -6.70 -0.68
CA LEU A 16 20.53 -7.79 -1.65
C LEU A 16 19.24 -8.59 -1.89
N THR A 17 18.27 -8.55 -0.97
CA THR A 17 16.96 -9.19 -1.14
C THR A 17 15.94 -8.33 -1.88
N SER A 18 16.29 -7.13 -2.30
CA SER A 18 15.38 -6.24 -3.03
C SER A 18 15.26 -6.64 -4.50
N LYS A 19 14.02 -6.50 -5.06
CA LYS A 19 13.73 -6.76 -6.46
C LYS A 19 12.93 -5.60 -7.07
N LEU A 20 13.22 -5.30 -8.34
CA LEU A 20 12.45 -4.33 -9.11
C LEU A 20 11.37 -5.04 -9.92
N TYR A 21 10.23 -4.37 -10.03
CA TYR A 21 9.08 -4.76 -10.82
C TYR A 21 8.60 -3.57 -11.64
N ASN A 22 8.10 -3.82 -12.81
CA ASN A 22 7.41 -2.84 -13.64
C ASN A 22 5.89 -3.06 -13.62
N GLU A 23 5.15 -2.28 -14.36
CA GLU A 23 3.69 -2.33 -14.44
C GLU A 23 3.12 -3.69 -14.87
N THR A 24 3.90 -4.52 -15.60
CA THR A 24 3.47 -5.85 -16.05
C THR A 24 3.78 -6.96 -15.04
N THR A 25 4.87 -6.84 -14.30
CA THR A 25 5.36 -7.89 -13.38
C THR A 25 4.96 -7.67 -11.93
N PHE A 26 4.54 -6.46 -11.57
CA PHE A 26 4.18 -6.09 -10.20
C PHE A 26 2.95 -6.83 -9.68
N TYR A 27 1.81 -6.76 -10.37
CA TYR A 27 0.54 -7.25 -9.82
C TYR A 27 0.52 -8.76 -9.55
N PRO A 28 1.07 -9.65 -10.39
CA PRO A 28 1.15 -11.07 -10.08
C PRO A 28 1.93 -11.35 -8.77
N THR A 29 3.03 -10.63 -8.56
CA THR A 29 3.83 -10.75 -7.33
C THR A 29 3.11 -10.16 -6.13
N PHE A 30 2.54 -8.97 -6.27
CA PHE A 30 1.81 -8.28 -5.21
C PHE A 30 0.60 -9.09 -4.72
N LEU A 31 -0.19 -9.64 -5.64
CA LEU A 31 -1.32 -10.53 -5.31
C LEU A 31 -0.88 -11.79 -4.57
N ARG A 32 0.27 -12.38 -4.95
CA ARG A 32 0.83 -13.55 -4.27
C ARG A 32 1.24 -13.20 -2.84
N ASP A 33 1.87 -12.06 -2.63
CA ASP A 33 2.29 -11.62 -1.30
C ASP A 33 1.09 -11.22 -0.44
N LEU A 34 0.10 -10.50 -1.00
CA LEU A 34 -1.15 -10.19 -0.31
C LEU A 34 -1.85 -11.44 0.23
N LYS A 35 -1.96 -12.50 -0.58
CA LYS A 35 -2.61 -13.76 -0.17
C LYS A 35 -1.95 -14.40 1.05
N LYS A 36 -0.67 -14.12 1.32
CA LYS A 36 0.11 -14.65 2.45
C LYS A 36 -0.02 -13.81 3.73
N CYS A 37 -0.54 -12.58 3.63
CA CYS A 37 -0.66 -11.69 4.79
C CYS A 37 -1.52 -12.29 5.90
N GLN A 38 -1.09 -12.09 7.14
CA GLN A 38 -1.72 -12.62 8.35
C GLN A 38 -2.16 -11.52 9.33
N LYS A 39 -1.58 -10.33 9.28
CA LYS A 39 -1.78 -9.27 10.26
C LYS A 39 -2.38 -8.01 9.66
N GLU A 40 -1.66 -7.40 8.72
CA GLU A 40 -2.08 -6.13 8.15
C GLU A 40 -1.52 -5.84 6.76
N VAL A 41 -2.27 -5.04 6.04
CA VAL A 41 -1.89 -4.46 4.75
C VAL A 41 -2.14 -2.96 4.82
N ILE A 42 -1.11 -2.17 4.55
CA ILE A 42 -1.20 -0.71 4.42
C ILE A 42 -0.82 -0.36 2.98
N ILE A 43 -1.69 0.36 2.29
CA ILE A 43 -1.44 0.83 0.92
C ILE A 43 -1.59 2.35 0.88
N GLU A 44 -0.59 3.06 0.36
CA GLU A 44 -0.73 4.46 -0.07
C GLU A 44 -0.74 4.53 -1.59
N SER A 45 -1.83 5.03 -2.13
CA SER A 45 -2.00 5.29 -3.56
C SER A 45 -2.79 6.58 -3.73
N PRO A 46 -2.23 7.62 -4.37
CA PRO A 46 -2.89 8.92 -4.47
C PRO A 46 -4.19 8.87 -5.25
N TYR A 47 -4.30 7.93 -6.16
CA TYR A 47 -5.45 7.76 -7.04
C TYR A 47 -6.02 6.35 -6.95
N MET A 48 -7.32 6.23 -7.20
CA MET A 48 -8.04 4.95 -7.26
C MET A 48 -8.97 4.95 -8.48
N THR A 49 -8.81 3.96 -9.35
CA THR A 49 -9.73 3.72 -10.46
C THR A 49 -10.57 2.47 -10.24
N THR A 50 -11.76 2.43 -10.82
CA THR A 50 -12.65 1.26 -10.73
C THR A 50 -11.99 0.02 -11.32
N ALA A 51 -11.37 0.15 -12.50
CA ALA A 51 -10.73 -0.96 -13.19
C ALA A 51 -9.65 -1.63 -12.33
N ARG A 52 -8.72 -0.84 -11.79
CA ARG A 52 -7.58 -1.40 -11.04
C ARG A 52 -7.98 -1.85 -9.63
N THR A 53 -8.76 -1.06 -8.91
CA THR A 53 -9.16 -1.40 -7.54
C THR A 53 -10.02 -2.67 -7.51
N ARG A 54 -10.96 -2.83 -8.45
CA ARG A 54 -11.81 -4.03 -8.53
C ARG A 54 -11.03 -5.32 -8.80
N GLN A 55 -9.88 -5.26 -9.47
CA GLN A 55 -9.02 -6.44 -9.63
C GLN A 55 -8.42 -6.93 -8.30
N LEU A 56 -8.22 -6.03 -7.34
CA LEU A 56 -7.68 -6.35 -6.01
C LEU A 56 -8.78 -6.67 -4.99
N LEU A 57 -10.01 -6.21 -5.22
CA LEU A 57 -11.13 -6.30 -4.29
C LEU A 57 -11.40 -7.72 -3.77
N PRO A 58 -11.42 -8.79 -4.61
CA PRO A 58 -11.64 -10.15 -4.12
C PRO A 58 -10.55 -10.62 -3.15
N THR A 59 -9.30 -10.17 -3.36
CA THR A 59 -8.18 -10.49 -2.46
C THR A 59 -8.33 -9.76 -1.14
N PHE A 60 -8.66 -8.47 -1.16
CA PHE A 60 -8.91 -7.69 0.06
C PHE A 60 -10.07 -8.27 0.88
N GLN A 61 -11.16 -8.68 0.22
CA GLN A 61 -12.29 -9.32 0.89
C GLN A 61 -11.87 -10.61 1.62
N LYS A 62 -11.06 -11.45 0.97
CA LYS A 62 -10.54 -12.68 1.61
C LYS A 62 -9.63 -12.37 2.79
N LEU A 63 -8.80 -11.32 2.69
CA LEU A 63 -7.93 -10.87 3.77
C LEU A 63 -8.75 -10.41 4.99
N VAL A 64 -9.72 -9.54 4.78
CA VAL A 64 -10.58 -9.03 5.84
C VAL A 64 -11.38 -10.15 6.50
N LYS A 65 -11.94 -11.09 5.73
CA LYS A 65 -12.62 -12.28 6.26
C LYS A 65 -11.72 -13.15 7.15
N ARG A 66 -10.41 -13.15 6.92
CA ARG A 66 -9.42 -13.84 7.76
C ARG A 66 -8.96 -13.02 8.97
N GLY A 67 -9.50 -11.82 9.17
CA GLY A 67 -9.11 -10.93 10.26
C GLY A 67 -7.89 -10.04 9.98
N VAL A 68 -7.38 -10.03 8.74
CA VAL A 68 -6.27 -9.14 8.34
C VAL A 68 -6.80 -7.70 8.23
N ARG A 69 -6.12 -6.77 8.90
CA ARG A 69 -6.45 -5.34 8.78
C ARG A 69 -5.97 -4.80 7.44
N VAL A 70 -6.87 -4.33 6.61
CA VAL A 70 -6.52 -3.70 5.34
C VAL A 70 -6.84 -2.20 5.41
N THR A 71 -5.83 -1.38 5.22
CA THR A 71 -5.94 0.09 5.23
C THR A 71 -5.47 0.66 3.91
N VAL A 72 -6.30 1.43 3.27
CA VAL A 72 -5.99 2.24 2.08
C VAL A 72 -5.92 3.70 2.49
N ARG A 73 -4.82 4.35 2.16
CA ARG A 73 -4.57 5.78 2.35
C ARG A 73 -4.49 6.42 0.97
N THR A 74 -5.34 7.39 0.72
CA THR A 74 -5.49 8.00 -0.60
C THR A 74 -5.75 9.49 -0.50
N ARG A 75 -5.56 10.20 -1.58
CA ARG A 75 -5.90 11.62 -1.68
C ARG A 75 -7.43 11.80 -1.61
N TYR A 76 -7.88 12.89 -0.99
CA TYR A 76 -9.30 13.20 -0.93
C TYR A 76 -9.90 13.32 -2.34
N PRO A 77 -10.96 12.56 -2.67
CA PRO A 77 -11.51 12.52 -4.03
C PRO A 77 -11.98 13.87 -4.56
N GLY A 78 -12.38 14.79 -3.68
CA GLY A 78 -12.78 16.14 -4.06
C GLY A 78 -11.70 16.95 -4.77
N HIS A 79 -10.41 16.56 -4.63
CA HIS A 79 -9.27 17.20 -5.28
C HIS A 79 -8.93 16.64 -6.68
N HIS A 80 -9.71 15.70 -7.19
CA HIS A 80 -9.53 15.11 -8.51
C HIS A 80 -10.43 15.79 -9.55
N ASP A 81 -10.09 15.61 -10.84
CA ASP A 81 -11.01 15.90 -11.93
C ASP A 81 -12.31 15.06 -11.78
N GLN A 82 -13.33 15.44 -12.55
CA GLN A 82 -14.67 14.88 -12.38
C GLN A 82 -14.72 13.37 -12.55
N LEU A 83 -14.07 12.81 -13.58
CA LEU A 83 -14.10 11.38 -13.87
C LEU A 83 -13.41 10.57 -12.77
N LEU A 84 -12.21 10.97 -12.40
CA LEU A 84 -11.45 10.29 -11.37
C LEU A 84 -12.10 10.41 -9.99
N ARG A 85 -12.74 11.56 -9.70
CA ARG A 85 -13.53 11.78 -8.48
C ARG A 85 -14.67 10.78 -8.35
N ILE A 86 -15.44 10.58 -9.42
CA ILE A 86 -16.55 9.62 -9.44
C ILE A 86 -16.02 8.21 -9.18
N GLN A 87 -15.00 7.78 -9.90
CA GLN A 87 -14.39 6.47 -9.71
C GLN A 87 -13.89 6.27 -8.27
N ALA A 88 -13.15 7.27 -7.73
CA ALA A 88 -12.60 7.20 -6.37
C ALA A 88 -13.69 7.05 -5.30
N TRP A 89 -14.83 7.75 -5.44
CA TRP A 89 -15.98 7.58 -4.53
C TRP A 89 -16.63 6.21 -4.66
N MET A 90 -16.81 5.69 -5.89
CA MET A 90 -17.38 4.36 -6.13
C MET A 90 -16.55 3.28 -5.46
N VAL A 91 -15.24 3.25 -5.72
CA VAL A 91 -14.37 2.21 -5.13
C VAL A 91 -14.16 2.39 -3.63
N THR A 92 -14.23 3.62 -3.13
CA THR A 92 -14.22 3.87 -1.67
C THR A 92 -15.41 3.20 -1.00
N LYS A 93 -16.61 3.30 -1.59
CA LYS A 93 -17.82 2.64 -1.08
C LYS A 93 -17.64 1.11 -1.10
N GLU A 94 -17.17 0.55 -2.20
CA GLU A 94 -16.93 -0.88 -2.36
C GLU A 94 -15.90 -1.41 -1.35
N LEU A 95 -14.78 -0.70 -1.17
CA LEU A 95 -13.75 -1.05 -0.19
C LEU A 95 -14.28 -1.05 1.24
N LYS A 96 -15.03 -0.01 1.62
CA LYS A 96 -15.64 0.09 2.96
C LYS A 96 -16.66 -1.02 3.21
N GLN A 97 -17.47 -1.39 2.20
CA GLN A 97 -18.46 -2.46 2.31
C GLN A 97 -17.84 -3.82 2.64
N ILE A 98 -16.62 -4.09 2.19
CA ILE A 98 -15.90 -5.33 2.51
C ILE A 98 -15.03 -5.23 3.76
N GLY A 99 -15.09 -4.11 4.50
CA GLY A 99 -14.36 -3.92 5.76
C GLY A 99 -12.95 -3.33 5.61
N VAL A 100 -12.57 -2.84 4.43
CA VAL A 100 -11.31 -2.11 4.23
C VAL A 100 -11.43 -0.72 4.82
N LYS A 101 -10.43 -0.30 5.62
CA LYS A 101 -10.36 1.04 6.16
C LYS A 101 -9.80 2.01 5.12
N VAL A 102 -10.59 2.99 4.72
CA VAL A 102 -10.14 4.03 3.77
C VAL A 102 -9.93 5.34 4.53
N ARG A 103 -8.73 5.92 4.40
CA ARG A 103 -8.35 7.20 4.98
C ARG A 103 -8.01 8.21 3.89
N PHE A 104 -8.59 9.39 3.96
CA PHE A 104 -8.35 10.47 3.04
C PHE A 104 -7.35 11.47 3.58
N PHE A 105 -6.52 11.99 2.68
CA PHE A 105 -5.59 13.08 2.92
C PHE A 105 -6.00 14.31 2.13
N ASN A 106 -6.14 15.44 2.82
CA ASN A 106 -6.45 16.74 2.19
C ASN A 106 -5.21 17.43 1.61
N ASN A 107 -4.01 16.95 1.96
CA ASN A 107 -2.78 17.41 1.35
C ASN A 107 -2.55 16.72 -0.01
N HIS A 108 -1.54 17.15 -0.73
CA HIS A 108 -1.16 16.58 -2.03
C HIS A 108 -0.44 15.23 -1.87
N LEU A 109 -1.07 14.24 -1.20
CA LEU A 109 -0.53 12.89 -1.09
C LEU A 109 -0.16 12.36 -2.49
N HIS A 110 1.12 12.01 -2.69
CA HIS A 110 1.61 11.50 -3.97
C HIS A 110 2.50 10.25 -3.81
N ARG A 111 2.68 9.78 -2.59
CA ARG A 111 3.42 8.55 -2.30
C ARG A 111 2.70 7.31 -2.84
N LYS A 112 3.47 6.35 -3.32
CA LYS A 112 3.00 5.05 -3.79
C LYS A 112 3.80 3.99 -3.08
N LEU A 113 3.17 3.33 -2.14
CA LEU A 113 3.81 2.30 -1.33
C LEU A 113 2.79 1.29 -0.80
N ALA A 114 3.28 0.13 -0.43
CA ALA A 114 2.51 -0.83 0.36
C ALA A 114 3.42 -1.50 1.39
N VAL A 115 2.89 -1.70 2.59
CA VAL A 115 3.54 -2.46 3.65
C VAL A 115 2.66 -3.63 4.03
N LEU A 116 3.21 -4.83 3.99
CA LEU A 116 2.52 -6.09 4.26
C LEU A 116 3.12 -6.73 5.51
N ASP A 117 2.29 -6.95 6.52
CA ASP A 117 2.64 -7.55 7.82
C ASP A 117 3.83 -6.89 8.53
N GLY A 118 4.18 -5.63 8.17
CA GLY A 118 5.37 -4.96 8.69
C GLY A 118 6.70 -5.60 8.26
N VAL A 119 6.69 -6.43 7.22
CA VAL A 119 7.87 -7.19 6.74
C VAL A 119 8.18 -6.93 5.27
N ILE A 120 7.17 -6.88 4.42
CA ILE A 120 7.36 -6.63 2.99
C ILE A 120 6.98 -5.18 2.69
N LEU A 121 7.91 -4.47 2.06
CA LEU A 121 7.72 -3.10 1.60
C LEU A 121 7.75 -3.07 0.07
N TYR A 122 6.78 -2.39 -0.50
CA TYR A 122 6.77 -1.96 -1.90
C TYR A 122 6.78 -0.44 -1.95
N GLU A 123 7.68 0.14 -2.73
CA GLU A 123 7.72 1.59 -2.97
C GLU A 123 8.23 1.91 -4.37
N GLY A 124 7.75 3.01 -4.96
CA GLY A 124 8.18 3.44 -6.29
C GLY A 124 7.24 4.45 -6.93
N SER A 125 7.20 4.43 -8.25
CA SER A 125 6.39 5.38 -9.04
C SER A 125 4.98 4.87 -9.34
N LEU A 126 4.73 3.56 -9.32
CA LEU A 126 3.48 2.93 -9.75
C LEU A 126 2.32 3.20 -8.78
N ASN A 127 1.24 3.78 -9.29
CA ASN A 127 -0.01 3.98 -8.55
C ASN A 127 -0.76 2.66 -8.37
N ILE A 128 -0.61 2.02 -7.21
CA ILE A 128 -1.09 0.64 -6.96
C ILE A 128 -2.58 0.45 -7.25
N LEU A 129 -3.41 1.46 -6.96
CA LEU A 129 -4.87 1.39 -7.11
C LEU A 129 -5.41 2.09 -8.37
N SER A 130 -4.51 2.60 -9.25
CA SER A 130 -4.94 3.30 -10.47
C SER A 130 -4.04 3.10 -11.68
N GLN A 131 -3.01 2.23 -11.56
CA GLN A 131 -2.11 1.97 -12.69
C GLN A 131 -2.87 1.54 -13.94
N ASN A 132 -2.55 2.16 -15.06
CA ASN A 132 -3.10 1.85 -16.38
C ASN A 132 -1.98 1.46 -17.35
N ASP A 133 -1.45 2.37 -18.13
CA ASP A 133 -0.55 2.12 -19.25
C ASP A 133 0.81 2.84 -19.18
N SER A 134 1.03 3.66 -18.13
CA SER A 134 2.32 4.32 -17.93
C SER A 134 3.43 3.34 -17.56
N CYS A 135 4.66 3.62 -18.03
CA CYS A 135 5.84 2.87 -17.63
C CYS A 135 6.25 3.25 -16.21
N GLU A 136 6.24 2.29 -15.32
CA GLU A 136 6.44 2.52 -13.89
C GLU A 136 7.38 1.49 -13.28
N ILE A 137 7.91 1.81 -12.11
CA ILE A 137 8.71 0.87 -11.32
C ILE A 137 8.22 0.81 -9.89
N LEU A 138 8.34 -0.36 -9.28
CA LEU A 138 8.24 -0.58 -7.84
C LEU A 138 9.39 -1.46 -7.37
N ARG A 139 9.99 -1.08 -6.26
CA ARG A 139 10.95 -1.91 -5.54
C ARG A 139 10.21 -2.68 -4.45
N ARG A 140 10.43 -3.98 -4.40
CA ARG A 140 10.01 -4.85 -3.30
C ARG A 140 11.20 -5.14 -2.42
N MET A 141 11.06 -4.94 -1.13
CA MET A 141 12.06 -5.29 -0.11
C MET A 141 11.40 -6.21 0.93
N SER A 142 12.15 -7.19 1.42
CA SER A 142 11.71 -8.08 2.49
C SER A 142 12.61 -7.87 3.70
N SER A 143 12.21 -6.93 4.56
CA SER A 143 12.91 -6.56 5.78
C SER A 143 11.95 -5.88 6.75
N SER A 144 11.76 -6.47 7.92
CA SER A 144 10.95 -5.85 8.98
C SER A 144 11.56 -4.54 9.47
N GLN A 145 12.88 -4.42 9.49
CA GLN A 145 13.56 -3.21 9.91
C GLN A 145 13.27 -2.06 8.95
N ILE A 146 13.42 -2.26 7.62
CA ILE A 146 13.15 -1.23 6.60
C ILE A 146 11.66 -0.86 6.61
N ALA A 147 10.76 -1.84 6.72
CA ALA A 147 9.34 -1.58 6.80
C ALA A 147 8.95 -0.74 8.03
N HIS A 148 9.48 -1.07 9.21
CA HIS A 148 9.25 -0.29 10.43
C HIS A 148 9.87 1.12 10.36
N GLU A 149 11.06 1.27 9.77
CA GLU A 149 11.69 2.57 9.57
C GLU A 149 10.81 3.47 8.70
N LEU A 150 10.29 2.95 7.59
CA LEU A 150 9.35 3.68 6.74
C LEU A 150 8.07 4.05 7.49
N LEU A 151 7.46 3.09 8.20
CA LEU A 151 6.23 3.35 8.96
C LEU A 151 6.45 4.43 10.03
N ALA A 152 7.58 4.39 10.73
CA ALA A 152 7.94 5.42 11.71
C ALA A 152 8.17 6.78 11.06
N PHE A 153 8.90 6.82 9.93
CA PHE A 153 9.14 8.05 9.17
C PHE A 153 7.86 8.71 8.70
N LEU A 154 6.90 7.92 8.24
CA LEU A 154 5.60 8.40 7.76
C LEU A 154 4.58 8.59 8.88
N ASP A 155 4.95 8.40 10.14
CA ASP A 155 4.05 8.42 11.31
C ASP A 155 2.86 7.46 11.17
N LEU A 156 3.05 6.37 10.40
CA LEU A 156 2.04 5.35 10.17
C LEU A 156 1.97 4.32 11.29
N GLY A 157 3.04 4.15 12.04
CA GLY A 157 3.12 3.21 13.15
C GLY A 157 2.34 3.62 14.41
N ARG A 158 1.82 4.85 14.45
CA ARG A 158 1.02 5.35 15.61
C ARG A 158 -0.45 4.95 15.56
N PHE A 159 -0.90 4.31 14.48
CA PHE A 159 -2.30 3.93 14.28
C PHE A 159 -2.52 2.42 14.31
N VAL A 160 -1.56 1.69 14.83
CA VAL A 160 -1.63 0.24 15.01
C VAL A 160 -2.07 -0.08 16.43
#